data_a3f97a4c5189d01057042e958cd75b30
#
_entry.id   a3f97a4c5189d01057042e958cd75b30
#
_cell.length_a   1.000
_cell.length_b   1.000
_cell.length_c   1.000
_cell.angle_alpha   90.00
_cell.angle_beta   90.00
_cell.angle_gamma   90.00
#
_symmetry.space_group_name_H-M   'P 1'
#
loop_
_entity.id
_entity.type
_entity.pdbx_description
1 polymer ?
#
loop_
_entity_poly.entity_id
_entity_poly.type
_entity_poly.pdbx_seq_one_letter_code
_entity_poly.pdbx_strand_id
1 'polypeptide(L)'
;MAEVKSTQTTAIAAGYKVLPSADGGRRRMFFAEYLNGASTLAIADTIYLGDLPKGARICKDWVVSFSAGTASCTIDVGFRSKATGTVIDVDGIAALVAVTTAGQSGLNNGSSLTAGLSYVTTEVVEVYATVRAAVLAANQKLIIEGSYVQD
;
A
#
# COMPACT_ATOMS: atom_id res chain seq x y z
N MET A 1 -23.76 24.75 21.69
CA MET A 1 -22.96 23.97 20.68
C MET A 1 -22.76 22.58 21.27
N ALA A 2 -23.11 21.52 20.53
CA ALA A 2 -22.92 20.14 21.00
C ALA A 2 -21.50 19.66 20.64
N GLU A 3 -20.79 19.08 21.60
CA GLU A 3 -19.51 18.40 21.35
C GLU A 3 -19.79 16.93 20.99
N VAL A 4 -19.24 16.48 19.84
CA VAL A 4 -19.33 15.11 19.39
C VAL A 4 -17.96 14.42 19.56
N LYS A 5 -17.95 13.29 20.25
CA LYS A 5 -16.73 12.52 20.56
C LYS A 5 -16.38 11.55 19.45
N SER A 6 -15.07 11.31 19.23
CA SER A 6 -14.60 10.23 18.36
C SER A 6 -15.01 8.86 18.91
N THR A 7 -14.97 7.84 18.05
CA THR A 7 -15.26 6.45 18.46
C THR A 7 -14.35 5.99 19.58
N GLN A 8 -13.06 6.32 19.54
CA GLN A 8 -12.07 5.96 20.55
C GLN A 8 -12.37 6.67 21.88
N THR A 9 -12.62 7.97 21.83
CA THR A 9 -12.95 8.75 23.02
C THR A 9 -14.25 8.27 23.68
N THR A 10 -15.24 7.89 22.87
CA THR A 10 -16.50 7.31 23.37
C THR A 10 -16.27 5.96 24.02
N ALA A 11 -15.46 5.09 23.42
CA ALA A 11 -15.12 3.78 23.98
C ALA A 11 -14.35 3.92 25.31
N ILE A 12 -13.36 4.80 25.38
CA ILE A 12 -12.59 5.08 26.59
C ILE A 12 -13.50 5.62 27.69
N ALA A 13 -14.37 6.56 27.38
CA ALA A 13 -15.32 7.12 28.34
C ALA A 13 -16.32 6.09 28.89
N ALA A 14 -16.64 5.06 28.08
CA ALA A 14 -17.49 3.93 28.48
C ALA A 14 -16.71 2.80 29.22
N GLY A 15 -15.41 2.97 29.46
CA GLY A 15 -14.55 1.99 30.13
C GLY A 15 -14.11 0.82 29.25
N TYR A 16 -14.31 0.89 27.94
CA TYR A 16 -13.85 -0.13 27.00
C TYR A 16 -12.36 0.06 26.65
N LYS A 17 -11.66 -1.06 26.53
CA LYS A 17 -10.28 -1.06 26.05
C LYS A 17 -10.25 -0.84 24.55
N VAL A 18 -9.52 0.19 24.12
CA VAL A 18 -9.25 0.45 22.69
C VAL A 18 -7.99 -0.31 22.27
N LEU A 19 -8.03 -0.96 21.10
CA LEU A 19 -6.86 -1.64 20.57
C LEU A 19 -5.75 -0.63 20.26
N PRO A 20 -4.47 -0.94 20.52
CA PRO A 20 -3.34 -0.04 20.23
C PRO A 20 -3.28 0.39 18.76
N SER A 21 -3.66 -0.48 17.81
CA SER A 21 -3.77 -0.14 16.38
C SER A 21 -4.82 0.93 16.08
N ALA A 22 -5.83 1.07 16.94
CA ALA A 22 -6.88 2.08 16.82
C ALA A 22 -6.59 3.36 17.64
N ASP A 23 -5.74 3.27 18.66
CA ASP A 23 -5.39 4.37 19.56
C ASP A 23 -3.88 4.66 19.54
N GLY A 24 -3.32 4.77 18.34
CA GLY A 24 -1.92 5.17 18.14
C GLY A 24 -0.89 4.08 18.37
N GLY A 25 -1.23 2.82 18.12
CA GLY A 25 -0.33 1.68 18.23
C GLY A 25 1.00 1.88 17.50
N ARG A 26 1.94 0.97 17.70
CA ARG A 26 3.30 1.12 17.19
C ARG A 26 3.34 1.22 15.66
N ARG A 27 3.77 2.38 15.15
CA ARG A 27 3.98 2.60 13.73
C ARG A 27 5.26 1.89 13.27
N ARG A 28 5.15 1.13 12.18
CA ARG A 28 6.25 0.40 11.55
C ARG A 28 6.41 0.87 10.11
N MET A 29 7.65 0.88 9.65
CA MET A 29 7.96 1.22 8.25
C MET A 29 7.87 -0.04 7.37
N PHE A 30 7.31 0.14 6.19
CA PHE A 30 7.43 -0.76 5.05
C PHE A 30 8.41 -0.13 4.05
N PHE A 31 9.36 -0.91 3.57
CA PHE A 31 10.32 -0.46 2.57
C PHE A 31 10.54 -1.58 1.55
N ALA A 32 10.47 -1.24 0.28
CA ALA A 32 10.79 -2.15 -0.81
C ALA A 32 11.55 -1.40 -1.91
N GLU A 33 12.66 -1.95 -2.33
CA GLU A 33 13.42 -1.48 -3.49
C GLU A 33 13.35 -2.54 -4.59
N TYR A 34 13.03 -2.12 -5.80
CA TYR A 34 13.01 -2.96 -6.99
C TYR A 34 13.81 -2.30 -8.11
N LEU A 35 14.76 -3.05 -8.66
CA LEU A 35 15.47 -2.68 -9.87
C LEU A 35 15.08 -3.66 -10.98
N ASN A 36 14.44 -3.16 -12.03
CA ASN A 36 14.10 -3.98 -13.18
C ASN A 36 15.38 -4.44 -13.90
N GLY A 37 15.35 -5.64 -14.44
CA GLY A 37 16.47 -6.21 -15.19
C GLY A 37 16.73 -5.52 -16.54
N ALA A 38 17.59 -6.13 -17.34
CA ALA A 38 17.93 -5.64 -18.70
C ALA A 38 16.77 -5.73 -19.70
N SER A 39 15.70 -6.47 -19.36
CA SER A 39 14.49 -6.58 -20.18
C SER A 39 13.36 -5.77 -19.58
N THR A 40 12.43 -5.32 -20.43
CA THR A 40 11.19 -4.68 -19.97
C THR A 40 10.30 -5.69 -19.25
N LEU A 41 9.54 -5.23 -18.26
CA LEU A 41 8.50 -6.02 -17.61
C LEU A 41 7.17 -5.77 -18.33
N ALA A 42 6.46 -6.83 -18.70
CA ALA A 42 5.24 -6.73 -19.50
C ALA A 42 4.05 -6.18 -18.68
N ILE A 43 3.04 -5.72 -19.42
CA ILE A 43 1.74 -5.35 -18.81
C ILE A 43 1.15 -6.59 -18.14
N ALA A 44 0.58 -6.41 -16.96
CA ALA A 44 0.03 -7.42 -16.05
C ALA A 44 1.08 -8.26 -15.29
N ASP A 45 2.36 -8.10 -15.57
CA ASP A 45 3.38 -8.70 -14.71
C ASP A 45 3.35 -8.07 -13.30
N THR A 46 3.71 -8.87 -12.32
CA THR A 46 3.66 -8.46 -10.92
C THR A 46 5.05 -8.43 -10.29
N ILE A 47 5.26 -7.47 -9.41
CA ILE A 47 6.46 -7.30 -8.60
C ILE A 47 6.08 -7.55 -7.15
N TYR A 48 6.62 -8.60 -6.54
CA TYR A 48 6.47 -8.83 -5.10
C TYR A 48 7.31 -7.82 -4.33
N LEU A 49 6.71 -7.13 -3.36
CA LEU A 49 7.35 -6.05 -2.61
C LEU A 49 7.67 -6.45 -1.17
N GLY A 50 6.87 -7.31 -0.56
CA GLY A 50 7.06 -7.75 0.82
C GLY A 50 5.75 -8.11 1.50
N ASP A 51 5.82 -8.45 2.78
CA ASP A 51 4.67 -8.91 3.55
C ASP A 51 4.20 -7.87 4.55
N LEU A 52 2.89 -7.86 4.80
CA LEU A 52 2.30 -7.20 5.96
C LEU A 52 1.69 -8.27 6.89
N PRO A 53 1.90 -8.16 8.20
CA PRO A 53 1.36 -9.10 9.17
C PRO A 53 -0.17 -8.95 9.31
N LYS A 54 -0.81 -9.99 9.84
CA LYS A 54 -2.22 -9.93 10.25
C LYS A 54 -2.42 -8.84 11.30
N GLY A 55 -3.48 -8.07 11.19
CA GLY A 55 -3.81 -6.98 12.11
C GLY A 55 -3.09 -5.67 11.78
N ALA A 56 -2.33 -5.60 10.69
CA ALA A 56 -1.70 -4.36 10.26
C ALA A 56 -2.75 -3.38 9.70
N ARG A 57 -2.85 -2.19 10.28
CA ARG A 57 -3.62 -1.08 9.73
C ARG A 57 -2.72 -0.27 8.80
N ILE A 58 -3.04 -0.25 7.53
CA ILE A 58 -2.27 0.47 6.50
C ILE A 58 -2.50 1.97 6.67
N CYS A 59 -1.42 2.75 6.79
CA CYS A 59 -1.47 4.21 6.82
C CYS A 59 -1.55 4.78 5.39
N LYS A 60 -1.94 6.05 5.26
CA LYS A 60 -2.12 6.73 3.96
C LYS A 60 -0.91 7.56 3.52
N ASP A 61 0.27 7.20 4.00
CA ASP A 61 1.54 7.90 3.76
C ASP A 61 2.48 7.15 2.80
N TRP A 62 1.93 6.22 2.04
CA TRP A 62 2.72 5.44 1.09
C TRP A 62 3.10 6.29 -0.12
N VAL A 63 4.34 6.12 -0.56
CA VAL A 63 4.92 6.81 -1.71
C VAL A 63 5.76 5.86 -2.55
N VAL A 64 5.88 6.16 -3.84
CA VAL A 64 6.85 5.54 -4.73
C VAL A 64 7.79 6.59 -5.28
N SER A 65 9.09 6.34 -5.18
CA SER A 65 10.14 7.09 -5.87
C SER A 65 10.66 6.24 -7.04
N PHE A 66 10.87 6.83 -8.19
CA PHE A 66 11.23 6.07 -9.40
C PHE A 66 12.18 6.85 -10.31
N SER A 67 13.05 6.10 -11.00
CA SER A 67 13.85 6.61 -12.12
C SER A 67 12.99 6.75 -13.37
N ALA A 68 13.51 7.43 -14.39
CA ALA A 68 12.81 7.57 -15.67
C ALA A 68 12.43 6.21 -16.27
N GLY A 69 11.24 6.12 -16.80
CA GLY A 69 10.65 4.91 -17.35
C GLY A 69 9.96 5.10 -18.69
N THR A 70 9.16 4.12 -19.09
CA THR A 70 8.40 4.15 -20.32
C THR A 70 7.25 5.16 -20.25
N ALA A 71 7.03 5.92 -21.31
CA ALA A 71 5.89 6.81 -21.42
C ALA A 71 4.57 6.04 -21.20
N SER A 72 3.65 6.65 -20.47
CA SER A 72 2.35 6.08 -20.12
C SER A 72 2.39 4.84 -19.19
N CYS A 73 3.55 4.40 -18.70
CA CYS A 73 3.61 3.31 -17.74
C CYS A 73 3.00 3.73 -16.41
N THR A 74 2.10 2.91 -15.89
CA THR A 74 1.51 3.05 -14.56
C THR A 74 1.65 1.74 -13.80
N ILE A 75 1.56 1.84 -12.48
CA ILE A 75 1.52 0.68 -11.59
C ILE A 75 0.29 0.76 -10.69
N ASP A 76 -0.29 -0.40 -10.40
CA ASP A 76 -1.20 -0.58 -9.27
C ASP A 76 -0.43 -1.20 -8.12
N VAL A 77 -0.77 -0.86 -6.88
CA VAL A 77 -0.22 -1.49 -5.68
C VAL A 77 -1.36 -2.06 -4.85
N GLY A 78 -1.30 -3.34 -4.63
CA GLY A 78 -2.34 -4.08 -3.91
C GLY A 78 -1.79 -5.18 -3.05
N PHE A 79 -2.66 -6.05 -2.60
CA PHE A 79 -2.30 -7.17 -1.73
C PHE A 79 -3.07 -8.44 -2.06
N ARG A 80 -2.43 -9.56 -1.78
CA ARG A 80 -2.97 -10.90 -1.93
C ARG A 80 -2.68 -11.75 -0.69
N SER A 81 -3.45 -12.80 -0.47
CA SER A 81 -3.21 -13.76 0.61
C SER A 81 -1.85 -14.43 0.45
N LYS A 82 -1.01 -14.37 1.48
CA LYS A 82 0.27 -15.10 1.48
C LYS A 82 0.06 -16.61 1.50
N ALA A 83 -0.98 -17.08 2.18
CA ALA A 83 -1.24 -18.51 2.33
C ALA A 83 -1.74 -19.18 1.03
N THR A 84 -2.57 -18.47 0.25
CA THR A 84 -3.24 -19.04 -0.92
C THR A 84 -2.82 -18.41 -2.25
N GLY A 85 -2.15 -17.25 -2.22
CA GLY A 85 -1.87 -16.45 -3.42
C GLY A 85 -3.11 -15.75 -4.01
N THR A 86 -4.28 -15.91 -3.39
CA THR A 86 -5.53 -15.31 -3.89
C THR A 86 -5.47 -13.80 -3.76
N VAL A 87 -5.77 -13.10 -4.85
CA VAL A 87 -5.85 -11.63 -4.86
C VAL A 87 -6.98 -11.18 -3.94
N ILE A 88 -6.66 -10.31 -2.99
CA ILE A 88 -7.63 -9.67 -2.10
C ILE A 88 -8.08 -8.36 -2.75
N ASP A 89 -7.11 -7.54 -3.16
CA ASP A 89 -7.36 -6.28 -3.83
C ASP A 89 -6.15 -5.90 -4.69
N VAL A 90 -6.32 -5.77 -5.99
CA VAL A 90 -5.22 -5.53 -6.95
C VAL A 90 -4.67 -4.11 -6.86
N ASP A 91 -5.49 -3.16 -6.46
CA ASP A 91 -5.21 -1.73 -6.37
C ASP A 91 -5.56 -1.14 -5.00
N GLY A 92 -5.61 -1.99 -3.98
CA GLY A 92 -6.06 -1.63 -2.64
C GLY A 92 -5.28 -0.50 -1.98
N ILE A 93 -3.99 -0.37 -2.27
CA ILE A 93 -3.13 0.71 -1.77
C ILE A 93 -3.08 1.87 -2.77
N ALA A 94 -2.86 1.58 -4.05
CA ALA A 94 -2.78 2.60 -5.09
C ALA A 94 -3.21 2.07 -6.45
N ALA A 95 -3.91 2.92 -7.21
CA ALA A 95 -4.40 2.64 -8.55
C ALA A 95 -3.77 3.57 -9.59
N LEU A 96 -3.29 2.99 -10.69
CA LEU A 96 -2.81 3.69 -11.90
C LEU A 96 -1.80 4.82 -11.64
N VAL A 97 -0.85 4.58 -10.76
CA VAL A 97 0.18 5.57 -10.42
C VAL A 97 1.22 5.65 -11.52
N ALA A 98 1.39 6.83 -12.11
CA ALA A 98 2.34 7.05 -13.20
C ALA A 98 3.79 6.95 -12.71
N VAL A 99 4.62 6.18 -13.43
CA VAL A 99 6.06 5.98 -13.15
C VAL A 99 6.92 6.26 -14.38
N THR A 100 6.58 7.33 -15.10
CA THR A 100 7.12 7.64 -16.43
C THR A 100 8.38 8.51 -16.38
N THR A 101 8.32 9.67 -15.73
CA THR A 101 9.43 10.61 -15.63
C THR A 101 9.97 10.55 -14.20
N ALA A 102 11.30 10.47 -14.05
CA ALA A 102 11.94 10.37 -12.73
C ALA A 102 11.32 11.33 -11.69
N GLY A 103 10.96 10.79 -10.54
CA GLY A 103 10.27 11.57 -9.52
C GLY A 103 9.69 10.72 -8.40
N GLN A 104 8.64 11.25 -7.79
CA GLN A 104 7.94 10.64 -6.68
C GLN A 104 6.42 10.84 -6.85
N SER A 105 5.65 9.84 -6.44
CA SER A 105 4.19 9.88 -6.44
C SER A 105 3.61 9.25 -5.17
N GLY A 106 2.47 9.76 -4.70
CA GLY A 106 1.75 9.15 -3.59
C GLY A 106 1.11 7.83 -3.99
N LEU A 107 1.11 6.89 -3.05
CA LEU A 107 0.43 5.58 -3.14
C LEU A 107 -0.69 5.54 -2.10
N ASN A 108 -1.74 6.34 -2.28
CA ASN A 108 -2.80 6.50 -1.29
C ASN A 108 -4.20 6.68 -1.91
N ASN A 109 -4.32 6.38 -3.19
CA ASN A 109 -5.58 6.47 -3.95
C ASN A 109 -6.24 5.11 -4.20
N GLY A 110 -5.73 4.05 -3.57
CA GLY A 110 -6.25 2.70 -3.74
C GLY A 110 -7.65 2.50 -3.18
N SER A 111 -8.36 1.52 -3.73
CA SER A 111 -9.75 1.22 -3.41
C SER A 111 -9.97 0.91 -1.92
N SER A 112 -9.12 0.09 -1.31
CA SER A 112 -9.23 -0.26 0.10
C SER A 112 -8.94 0.91 1.05
N LEU A 113 -8.05 1.84 0.67
CA LEU A 113 -7.72 3.01 1.49
C LEU A 113 -8.73 4.14 1.36
N THR A 114 -9.37 4.29 0.21
CA THR A 114 -10.32 5.39 -0.06
C THR A 114 -11.74 5.01 0.28
N ALA A 115 -12.22 3.85 -0.14
CA ALA A 115 -13.60 3.41 0.08
C ALA A 115 -13.88 3.03 1.54
N GLY A 116 -12.93 2.37 2.21
CA GLY A 116 -13.07 1.92 3.60
C GLY A 116 -12.57 2.90 4.64
N LEU A 117 -12.03 4.06 4.26
CA LEU A 117 -11.39 5.04 5.14
C LEU A 117 -10.14 4.50 5.88
N SER A 118 -10.11 3.24 6.23
CA SER A 118 -8.93 2.53 6.75
C SER A 118 -9.03 1.05 6.43
N TYR A 119 -7.89 0.41 6.20
CA TYR A 119 -7.82 -1.02 5.94
C TYR A 119 -6.95 -1.71 6.99
N VAL A 120 -7.46 -2.80 7.55
CA VAL A 120 -6.73 -3.67 8.49
C VAL A 120 -6.65 -5.06 7.90
N THR A 121 -5.45 -5.62 7.81
CA THR A 121 -5.24 -6.96 7.28
C THR A 121 -5.88 -8.03 8.17
N THR A 122 -6.67 -8.91 7.57
CA THR A 122 -7.31 -10.04 8.29
C THR A 122 -6.44 -11.28 8.38
N GLU A 123 -5.39 -11.32 7.56
CA GLU A 123 -4.39 -12.39 7.48
C GLU A 123 -3.02 -11.79 7.13
N VAL A 124 -1.98 -12.63 7.03
CA VAL A 124 -0.70 -12.20 6.47
C VAL A 124 -0.88 -12.02 4.96
N VAL A 125 -0.58 -10.83 4.46
CA VAL A 125 -0.73 -10.49 3.04
C VAL A 125 0.61 -10.17 2.40
N GLU A 126 0.74 -10.52 1.13
CA GLU A 126 1.81 -10.06 0.27
C GLU A 126 1.40 -8.75 -0.40
N VAL A 127 2.23 -7.73 -0.26
CA VAL A 127 2.11 -6.48 -1.04
C VAL A 127 2.82 -6.67 -2.36
N TYR A 128 2.17 -6.31 -3.46
CA TYR A 128 2.74 -6.42 -4.79
C TYR A 128 2.32 -5.25 -5.68
N ALA A 129 3.16 -4.93 -6.65
CA ALA A 129 2.81 -3.98 -7.70
C ALA A 129 2.47 -4.73 -8.99
N THR A 130 1.52 -4.22 -9.76
CA THR A 130 1.13 -4.74 -11.08
C THR A 130 1.42 -3.67 -12.13
N VAL A 131 2.13 -4.04 -13.18
CA VAL A 131 2.42 -3.15 -14.31
C VAL A 131 1.16 -2.93 -15.13
N ARG A 132 0.84 -1.65 -15.42
CA ARG A 132 -0.36 -1.25 -16.18
C ARG A 132 0.00 -0.30 -17.33
N ALA A 133 -0.96 -0.14 -18.22
CA ALA A 133 -0.98 0.78 -19.36
C ALA A 133 0.19 0.62 -20.35
N ALA A 134 1.43 0.55 -19.91
CA ALA A 134 2.61 0.28 -20.76
C ALA A 134 3.64 -0.55 -19.99
N VAL A 135 4.61 -1.12 -20.70
CA VAL A 135 5.69 -1.93 -20.10
C VAL A 135 6.55 -1.11 -19.14
N LEU A 136 7.01 -1.71 -18.07
CA LEU A 136 8.01 -1.10 -17.20
C LEU A 136 9.38 -1.14 -17.89
N ALA A 137 10.08 -0.01 -17.92
CA ALA A 137 11.34 0.09 -18.64
C ALA A 137 12.43 -0.82 -18.07
N ALA A 138 13.32 -1.30 -18.94
CA ALA A 138 14.54 -1.97 -18.53
C ALA A 138 15.37 -1.05 -17.62
N ASN A 139 15.99 -1.63 -16.60
CA ASN A 139 16.82 -0.92 -15.61
C ASN A 139 16.08 0.19 -14.82
N GLN A 140 14.76 0.27 -14.91
CA GLN A 140 13.99 1.21 -14.10
C GLN A 140 14.02 0.79 -12.63
N LYS A 141 14.29 1.76 -11.75
CA LYS A 141 14.31 1.58 -10.30
C LYS A 141 13.03 2.13 -9.69
N LEU A 142 12.43 1.35 -8.78
CA LEU A 142 11.31 1.76 -7.95
C LEU A 142 11.70 1.60 -6.48
N ILE A 143 11.39 2.60 -5.66
CA ILE A 143 11.50 2.52 -4.20
C ILE A 143 10.12 2.82 -3.64
N ILE A 144 9.54 1.88 -2.91
CA ILE A 144 8.21 2.01 -2.30
C ILE A 144 8.38 2.04 -0.80
N GLU A 145 7.86 3.09 -0.21
CA GLU A 145 7.93 3.33 1.23
C GLU A 145 6.54 3.66 1.75
N GLY A 146 6.28 3.22 2.96
CA GLY A 146 5.02 3.50 3.63
C GLY A 146 5.03 3.05 5.06
N SER A 147 3.96 3.25 5.76
CA SER A 147 3.85 2.76 7.13
C SER A 147 2.55 2.02 7.40
N TYR A 148 2.59 1.21 8.44
CA TYR A 148 1.44 0.54 9.01
C TYR A 148 1.52 0.54 10.52
N VAL A 149 0.39 0.43 11.18
CA VAL A 149 0.30 0.32 12.63
C VAL A 149 -0.09 -1.11 12.98
N GLN A 150 0.64 -1.70 13.92
CA GLN A 150 0.38 -3.04 14.44
C GLN A 150 0.58 -3.06 15.95
N ASP A 151 -0.17 -3.90 16.62
CA ASP A 151 -0.10 -4.17 18.06
C ASP A 151 1.15 -4.98 18.43
#